data_2761c41551ec49fc02191327afd171f5
#
_entry.id   2761c41551ec49fc02191327afd171f5
#
_cell.length_a   1.000
_cell.length_b   1.000
_cell.length_c   1.000
_cell.angle_alpha   90.00
_cell.angle_beta   90.00
_cell.angle_gamma   90.00
#
_symmetry.space_group_name_H-M   'P 1'
#
loop_
_entity.id
_entity.type
_entity.pdbx_description
1 polymer ?
#
loop_
_entity_poly.entity_id
_entity_poly.type
_entity_poly.pdbx_seq_one_letter_code
_entity_poly.pdbx_strand_id
1 'polypeptide(L)'
;MNEQEKTVRFETYNRRTHTYGRIACGVTLVLLLGAPFLMGYILGAMPDMRAFGKGFLAIGIVWLVSCVAEYLVYTPMLGAGGGYLAFITGNLINMKIPCAVNARDIVGAKTGTPENEIISTLSIATASLVTIVILALGVLLLIPLQPVLQSPALQPAFDNVVPALFGAMAYKYYRKNMKIALWPLVLMSVLFILVPGLLGSTSFMILPSGAIAIGVAYFRYRRSRKETAA
;
A
#
# COMPACT_ATOMS: atom_id res chain seq x y z
N MET A 1 18.70 -33.93 -4.14
CA MET A 1 19.33 -32.61 -4.41
C MET A 1 20.16 -32.23 -3.19
N ASN A 2 21.46 -32.07 -3.35
CA ASN A 2 22.40 -31.74 -2.28
C ASN A 2 22.15 -30.29 -1.78
N GLU A 3 22.45 -29.97 -0.52
CA GLU A 3 22.30 -28.62 0.03
C GLU A 3 23.10 -27.57 -0.74
N GLN A 4 24.27 -27.92 -1.26
CA GLN A 4 25.06 -27.06 -2.13
C GLN A 4 24.36 -26.74 -3.45
N GLU A 5 23.69 -27.69 -4.08
CA GLU A 5 22.90 -27.46 -5.30
C GLU A 5 21.71 -26.54 -5.06
N LYS A 6 21.04 -26.66 -3.89
CA LYS A 6 19.93 -25.76 -3.51
C LYS A 6 20.42 -24.33 -3.35
N THR A 7 21.55 -24.14 -2.68
CA THR A 7 22.15 -22.82 -2.45
C THR A 7 22.54 -22.16 -3.78
N VAL A 8 23.24 -22.85 -4.67
CA VAL A 8 23.64 -22.32 -5.98
C VAL A 8 22.42 -21.96 -6.85
N ARG A 9 21.37 -22.79 -6.82
CA ARG A 9 20.11 -22.49 -7.53
C ARG A 9 19.44 -21.26 -6.98
N PHE A 10 19.38 -21.12 -5.67
CA PHE A 10 18.77 -19.96 -5.03
C PHE A 10 19.55 -18.67 -5.29
N GLU A 11 20.88 -18.71 -5.25
CA GLU A 11 21.72 -17.56 -5.62
C GLU A 11 21.52 -17.14 -7.08
N THR A 12 21.42 -18.14 -7.99
CA THR A 12 21.14 -17.87 -9.40
C THR A 12 19.77 -17.28 -9.61
N TYR A 13 18.75 -17.79 -8.92
CA TYR A 13 17.40 -17.21 -8.89
C TYR A 13 17.43 -15.77 -8.40
N ASN A 14 18.08 -15.52 -7.29
CA ASN A 14 18.13 -14.19 -6.66
C ASN A 14 18.84 -13.17 -7.56
N ARG A 15 19.97 -13.54 -8.18
CA ARG A 15 20.66 -12.69 -9.15
C ARG A 15 19.78 -12.33 -10.36
N ARG A 16 19.06 -13.29 -10.92
CA ARG A 16 18.12 -13.05 -12.04
C ARG A 16 16.97 -12.17 -11.61
N THR A 17 16.38 -12.43 -10.45
CA THR A 17 15.30 -11.65 -9.87
C THR A 17 15.70 -10.19 -9.70
N HIS A 18 16.89 -9.91 -9.17
CA HIS A 18 17.38 -8.54 -9.04
C HIS A 18 17.65 -7.88 -10.40
N THR A 19 18.16 -8.62 -11.39
CA THR A 19 18.39 -8.07 -12.72
C THR A 19 17.08 -7.69 -13.40
N TYR A 20 16.15 -8.64 -13.52
CA TYR A 20 14.86 -8.40 -14.16
C TYR A 20 13.99 -7.40 -13.36
N GLY A 21 14.03 -7.48 -12.04
CA GLY A 21 13.30 -6.57 -11.17
C GLY A 21 13.75 -5.12 -11.34
N ARG A 22 15.05 -4.85 -11.38
CA ARG A 22 15.59 -3.50 -11.62
C ARG A 22 15.20 -2.97 -13.01
N ILE A 23 15.30 -3.80 -14.04
CA ILE A 23 14.90 -3.43 -15.40
C ILE A 23 13.40 -3.10 -15.43
N ALA A 24 12.56 -3.97 -14.87
CA ALA A 24 11.12 -3.76 -14.82
C ALA A 24 10.74 -2.49 -14.03
N CYS A 25 11.36 -2.27 -12.86
CA CYS A 25 11.16 -1.03 -12.09
C CYS A 25 11.58 0.21 -12.88
N GLY A 26 12.73 0.16 -13.57
CA GLY A 26 13.21 1.26 -14.40
C GLY A 26 12.25 1.60 -15.54
N VAL A 27 11.81 0.58 -16.27
CA VAL A 27 10.82 0.74 -17.36
C VAL A 27 9.50 1.31 -16.80
N THR A 28 8.99 0.75 -15.71
CA THR A 28 7.75 1.22 -15.07
C THR A 28 7.88 2.67 -14.63
N LEU A 29 9.01 3.06 -14.04
CA LEU A 29 9.27 4.43 -13.62
C LEU A 29 9.26 5.40 -14.81
N VAL A 30 9.93 5.03 -15.91
CA VAL A 30 9.95 5.83 -17.14
C VAL A 30 8.54 5.99 -17.72
N LEU A 31 7.75 4.91 -17.75
CA LEU A 31 6.37 4.94 -18.24
C LEU A 31 5.47 5.81 -17.35
N LEU A 32 5.56 5.64 -16.03
CA LEU A 32 4.74 6.41 -15.08
C LEU A 32 5.07 7.89 -15.09
N LEU A 33 6.35 8.25 -15.18
CA LEU A 33 6.76 9.65 -15.27
C LEU A 33 6.54 10.23 -16.67
N GLY A 34 6.75 9.45 -17.72
CA GLY A 34 6.60 9.90 -19.09
C GLY A 34 5.15 10.06 -19.54
N ALA A 35 4.23 9.21 -19.06
CA ALA A 35 2.84 9.23 -19.51
C ALA A 35 2.13 10.60 -19.31
N PRO A 36 2.19 11.27 -18.15
CA PRO A 36 1.57 12.58 -17.97
C PRO A 36 2.14 13.66 -18.92
N PHE A 37 3.46 13.65 -19.15
CA PHE A 37 4.10 14.59 -20.07
C PHE A 37 3.74 14.31 -21.53
N LEU A 38 3.68 13.03 -21.91
CA LEU A 38 3.23 12.63 -23.24
C LEU A 38 1.77 13.06 -23.48
N MET A 39 0.90 12.83 -22.49
CA MET A 39 -0.50 13.29 -22.57
C MET A 39 -0.59 14.81 -22.65
N GLY A 40 0.17 15.55 -21.85
CA GLY A 40 0.25 17.01 -21.90
C GLY A 40 0.70 17.53 -23.25
N TYR A 41 1.69 16.87 -23.86
CA TYR A 41 2.17 17.20 -25.20
C TYR A 41 1.09 16.95 -26.27
N ILE A 42 0.43 15.79 -26.27
CA ILE A 42 -0.61 15.44 -27.25
C ILE A 42 -1.82 16.37 -27.15
N LEU A 43 -2.21 16.74 -25.93
CA LEU A 43 -3.38 17.59 -25.67
C LEU A 43 -3.05 19.10 -25.74
N GLY A 44 -1.80 19.48 -25.97
CA GLY A 44 -1.37 20.88 -25.96
C GLY A 44 -1.50 21.56 -24.58
N ALA A 45 -1.55 20.78 -23.50
CA ALA A 45 -1.77 21.24 -22.13
C ALA A 45 -0.59 20.86 -21.23
N MET A 46 0.61 21.38 -21.58
CA MET A 46 1.80 21.12 -20.77
C MET A 46 1.71 21.81 -19.40
N PRO A 47 2.11 21.14 -18.33
CA PRO A 47 2.09 21.71 -16.99
C PRO A 47 3.10 22.85 -16.84
N ASP A 48 2.75 23.88 -16.04
CA ASP A 48 3.74 24.86 -15.58
C ASP A 48 4.76 24.16 -14.68
N MET A 49 6.02 24.12 -15.12
CA MET A 49 7.10 23.41 -14.44
C MET A 49 7.44 24.02 -13.07
N ARG A 50 7.16 25.31 -12.83
CA ARG A 50 7.33 25.92 -11.51
C ARG A 50 6.25 25.45 -10.53
N ALA A 51 5.00 25.44 -10.98
CA ALA A 51 3.88 24.92 -10.20
C ALA A 51 4.05 23.42 -9.92
N PHE A 52 4.46 22.66 -10.94
CA PHE A 52 4.79 21.24 -10.80
C PHE A 52 5.89 21.02 -9.75
N GLY A 53 7.00 21.75 -9.82
CA GLY A 53 8.11 21.62 -8.87
C GLY A 53 7.69 21.91 -7.42
N LYS A 54 6.91 22.98 -7.20
CA LYS A 54 6.38 23.31 -5.86
C LYS A 54 5.43 22.22 -5.33
N GLY A 55 4.52 21.75 -6.16
CA GLY A 55 3.58 20.68 -5.80
C GLY A 55 4.32 19.37 -5.51
N PHE A 56 5.29 19.01 -6.35
CA PHE A 56 6.11 17.81 -6.17
C PHE A 56 6.90 17.86 -4.86
N LEU A 57 7.53 18.97 -4.52
CA LEU A 57 8.26 19.10 -3.25
C LEU A 57 7.33 19.00 -2.03
N ALA A 58 6.16 19.66 -2.11
CA ALA A 58 5.20 19.64 -0.98
C ALA A 58 4.66 18.24 -0.68
N ILE A 59 4.39 17.45 -1.70
CA ILE A 59 3.81 16.10 -1.57
C ILE A 59 4.91 15.03 -1.51
N GLY A 60 5.94 15.17 -2.34
CA GLY A 60 6.98 14.16 -2.55
C GLY A 60 7.79 13.86 -1.30
N ILE A 61 8.07 14.86 -0.47
CA ILE A 61 8.83 14.65 0.78
C ILE A 61 8.05 13.74 1.73
N VAL A 62 6.75 13.96 1.89
CA VAL A 62 5.89 13.15 2.77
C VAL A 62 5.81 11.71 2.26
N TRP A 63 5.57 11.54 0.95
CA TRP A 63 5.50 10.22 0.34
C TRP A 63 6.84 9.50 0.30
N LEU A 64 7.96 10.20 0.16
CA LEU A 64 9.29 9.61 0.20
C LEU A 64 9.55 8.92 1.53
N VAL A 65 9.22 9.58 2.64
CA VAL A 65 9.36 9.00 3.99
C VAL A 65 8.50 7.75 4.14
N SER A 66 7.25 7.81 3.66
CA SER A 66 6.33 6.66 3.67
C SER A 66 6.88 5.50 2.83
N CYS A 67 7.36 5.78 1.61
CA CYS A 67 7.94 4.76 0.73
C CYS A 67 9.16 4.08 1.33
N VAL A 68 10.04 4.83 1.98
CA VAL A 68 11.21 4.26 2.67
C VAL A 68 10.77 3.36 3.81
N ALA A 69 9.82 3.81 4.63
CA ALA A 69 9.28 3.01 5.73
C ALA A 69 8.62 1.72 5.23
N GLU A 70 7.80 1.80 4.19
CA GLU A 70 7.16 0.64 3.56
C GLU A 70 8.19 -0.34 2.99
N TYR A 71 9.21 0.15 2.30
CA TYR A 71 10.29 -0.69 1.78
C TYR A 71 10.99 -1.47 2.90
N LEU A 72 11.37 -0.79 3.98
CA LEU A 72 12.06 -1.42 5.11
C LEU A 72 11.20 -2.46 5.83
N VAL A 73 9.90 -2.20 5.97
CA VAL A 73 8.98 -3.11 6.67
C VAL A 73 8.61 -4.31 5.81
N TYR A 74 8.34 -4.11 4.52
CA TYR A 74 7.75 -5.17 3.70
C TYR A 74 8.78 -6.02 2.95
N THR A 75 9.96 -5.50 2.63
CA THR A 75 10.99 -6.26 1.93
C THR A 75 11.38 -7.57 2.64
N PRO A 76 11.60 -7.61 3.96
CA PRO A 76 11.90 -8.86 4.66
C PRO A 76 10.75 -9.88 4.65
N MET A 77 9.52 -9.40 4.50
CA MET A 77 8.33 -10.27 4.48
C MET A 77 8.09 -10.89 3.12
N LEU A 78 8.36 -10.15 2.04
CA LEU A 78 7.99 -10.50 0.69
C LEU A 78 9.15 -11.13 -0.10
N GLY A 79 10.38 -10.92 0.34
CA GLY A 79 11.58 -11.26 -0.40
C GLY A 79 11.81 -10.33 -1.61
N ALA A 80 12.91 -10.56 -2.35
CA ALA A 80 13.29 -9.69 -3.46
C ALA A 80 12.26 -9.73 -4.60
N GLY A 81 11.89 -10.92 -5.05
CA GLY A 81 10.96 -11.09 -6.19
C GLY A 81 9.56 -10.56 -5.88
N GLY A 82 9.04 -10.92 -4.71
CA GLY A 82 7.75 -10.41 -4.23
C GLY A 82 7.75 -8.90 -4.06
N GLY A 83 8.84 -8.32 -3.56
CA GLY A 83 9.03 -6.88 -3.41
C GLY A 83 8.95 -6.15 -4.75
N TYR A 84 9.75 -6.53 -5.74
CA TYR A 84 9.71 -5.91 -7.08
C TYR A 84 8.31 -5.93 -7.69
N LEU A 85 7.65 -7.09 -7.70
CA LEU A 85 6.30 -7.23 -8.26
C LEU A 85 5.28 -6.38 -7.49
N ALA A 86 5.36 -6.38 -6.17
CA ALA A 86 4.42 -5.65 -5.32
C ALA A 86 4.53 -4.13 -5.51
N PHE A 87 5.75 -3.59 -5.56
CA PHE A 87 5.96 -2.15 -5.76
C PHE A 87 5.61 -1.69 -7.18
N ILE A 88 5.84 -2.53 -8.22
CA ILE A 88 5.44 -2.20 -9.60
C ILE A 88 3.92 -2.21 -9.76
N THR A 89 3.26 -3.20 -9.22
CA THR A 89 1.84 -3.46 -9.48
C THR A 89 0.90 -2.85 -8.44
N GLY A 90 1.42 -2.25 -7.36
CA GLY A 90 0.65 -1.56 -6.33
C GLY A 90 -0.27 -2.46 -5.50
N ASN A 91 -1.19 -1.87 -4.75
CA ASN A 91 -2.15 -2.53 -3.85
C ASN A 91 -1.50 -3.52 -2.86
N LEU A 92 -0.38 -3.07 -2.26
CA LEU A 92 0.47 -3.87 -1.42
C LEU A 92 -0.24 -4.33 -0.15
N ILE A 93 -0.71 -3.36 0.64
CA ILE A 93 -1.23 -3.60 2.00
C ILE A 93 -2.55 -4.36 1.98
N ASN A 94 -3.44 -4.03 1.04
CA ASN A 94 -4.81 -4.54 1.05
C ASN A 94 -4.94 -5.93 0.44
N MET A 95 -4.06 -6.28 -0.49
CA MET A 95 -4.18 -7.54 -1.23
C MET A 95 -2.92 -8.37 -1.21
N LYS A 96 -1.77 -7.82 -1.60
CA LYS A 96 -0.57 -8.62 -1.84
C LYS A 96 0.06 -9.16 -0.57
N ILE A 97 0.16 -8.35 0.48
CA ILE A 97 0.65 -8.83 1.78
C ILE A 97 -0.27 -9.93 2.35
N PRO A 98 -1.60 -9.77 2.42
CA PRO A 98 -2.47 -10.86 2.83
C PRO A 98 -2.34 -12.12 1.99
N CYS A 99 -2.21 -12.01 0.66
CA CYS A 99 -2.00 -13.16 -0.22
C CYS A 99 -0.68 -13.88 0.10
N ALA A 100 0.43 -13.12 0.23
CA ALA A 100 1.74 -13.67 0.53
C ALA A 100 1.78 -14.34 1.91
N VAL A 101 1.17 -13.71 2.93
CA VAL A 101 1.08 -14.26 4.28
C VAL A 101 0.27 -15.55 4.30
N ASN A 102 -0.91 -15.56 3.66
CA ASN A 102 -1.72 -16.77 3.57
C ASN A 102 -1.00 -17.91 2.83
N ALA A 103 -0.37 -17.62 1.71
CA ALA A 103 0.38 -18.63 0.96
C ALA A 103 1.54 -19.21 1.78
N ARG A 104 2.27 -18.35 2.47
CA ARG A 104 3.34 -18.76 3.39
C ARG A 104 2.81 -19.64 4.52
N ASP A 105 1.70 -19.26 5.14
CA ASP A 105 1.11 -19.99 6.26
C ASP A 105 0.58 -21.36 5.81
N ILE A 106 0.03 -21.48 4.59
CA ILE A 106 -0.40 -22.76 4.01
C ILE A 106 0.78 -23.72 3.81
N VAL A 107 1.93 -23.20 3.36
CA VAL A 107 3.13 -24.01 3.09
C VAL A 107 3.96 -24.24 4.37
N GLY A 108 3.74 -23.45 5.43
CA GLY A 108 4.51 -23.52 6.67
C GLY A 108 5.92 -22.89 6.53
N ALA A 109 6.16 -22.04 5.53
CA ALA A 109 7.45 -21.40 5.31
C ALA A 109 7.70 -20.29 6.35
N LYS A 110 8.95 -20.18 6.83
CA LYS A 110 9.33 -19.15 7.79
C LYS A 110 9.80 -17.89 7.07
N THR A 111 9.46 -16.73 7.62
CA THR A 111 9.91 -15.42 7.09
C THR A 111 11.45 -15.38 7.00
N GLY A 112 11.98 -14.89 5.87
CA GLY A 112 13.42 -14.78 5.63
C GLY A 112 14.08 -16.04 5.08
N THR A 113 13.32 -17.10 4.81
CA THR A 113 13.85 -18.33 4.16
C THR A 113 13.69 -18.27 2.64
N PRO A 114 14.50 -19.04 1.87
CA PRO A 114 14.32 -19.16 0.43
C PRO A 114 12.93 -19.61 0.01
N GLU A 115 12.32 -20.51 0.77
CA GLU A 115 10.95 -20.99 0.54
C GLU A 115 9.94 -19.85 0.66
N ASN A 116 10.08 -19.01 1.69
CA ASN A 116 9.22 -17.84 1.87
C ASN A 116 9.34 -16.88 0.67
N GLU A 117 10.54 -16.66 0.17
CA GLU A 117 10.77 -15.76 -0.97
C GLU A 117 10.09 -16.27 -2.24
N ILE A 118 10.26 -17.55 -2.55
CA ILE A 118 9.65 -18.16 -3.73
C ILE A 118 8.13 -18.16 -3.64
N ILE A 119 7.57 -18.59 -2.50
CA ILE A 119 6.13 -18.66 -2.29
C ILE A 119 5.49 -17.27 -2.30
N SER A 120 6.11 -16.29 -1.64
CA SER A 120 5.62 -14.90 -1.67
C SER A 120 5.64 -14.32 -3.07
N THR A 121 6.72 -14.54 -3.83
CA THR A 121 6.83 -14.09 -5.22
C THR A 121 5.73 -14.70 -6.10
N LEU A 122 5.51 -16.01 -6.00
CA LEU A 122 4.48 -16.72 -6.77
C LEU A 122 3.07 -16.23 -6.41
N SER A 123 2.78 -16.08 -5.13
CA SER A 123 1.50 -15.58 -4.63
C SER A 123 1.21 -14.16 -5.12
N ILE A 124 2.21 -13.26 -5.06
CA ILE A 124 2.07 -11.88 -5.52
C ILE A 124 1.93 -11.81 -7.04
N ALA A 125 2.66 -12.65 -7.79
CA ALA A 125 2.53 -12.74 -9.25
C ALA A 125 1.10 -13.14 -9.64
N THR A 126 0.58 -14.19 -9.02
CA THR A 126 -0.79 -14.68 -9.26
C THR A 126 -1.84 -13.61 -8.90
N ALA A 127 -1.72 -13.00 -7.72
CA ALA A 127 -2.61 -11.92 -7.30
C ALA A 127 -2.57 -10.72 -8.26
N SER A 128 -1.39 -10.38 -8.78
CA SER A 128 -1.23 -9.29 -9.76
C SER A 128 -1.88 -9.62 -11.10
N LEU A 129 -1.70 -10.85 -11.61
CA LEU A 129 -2.35 -11.29 -12.85
C LEU A 129 -3.87 -11.26 -12.74
N VAL A 130 -4.43 -11.81 -11.66
CA VAL A 130 -5.88 -11.79 -11.41
C VAL A 130 -6.39 -10.35 -11.37
N THR A 131 -5.68 -9.45 -10.68
CA THR A 131 -6.05 -8.04 -10.62
C THR A 131 -6.05 -7.37 -11.99
N ILE A 132 -5.00 -7.61 -12.79
CA ILE A 132 -4.90 -7.05 -14.15
C ILE A 132 -6.07 -7.53 -15.02
N VAL A 133 -6.39 -8.82 -14.97
CA VAL A 133 -7.52 -9.39 -15.71
C VAL A 133 -8.84 -8.74 -15.27
N ILE A 134 -9.09 -8.63 -13.96
CA ILE A 134 -10.31 -8.00 -13.43
C ILE A 134 -10.39 -6.53 -13.85
N LEU A 135 -9.27 -5.78 -13.78
CA LEU A 135 -9.25 -4.39 -14.22
C LEU A 135 -9.49 -4.27 -15.73
N ALA A 136 -8.89 -5.13 -16.54
CA ALA A 136 -9.11 -5.13 -17.98
C ALA A 136 -10.59 -5.40 -18.32
N LEU A 137 -11.20 -6.39 -17.65
CA LEU A 137 -12.63 -6.66 -17.78
C LEU A 137 -13.48 -5.46 -17.32
N GLY A 138 -13.10 -4.82 -16.21
CA GLY A 138 -13.77 -3.61 -15.72
C GLY A 138 -13.74 -2.48 -16.74
N VAL A 139 -12.58 -2.24 -17.37
CA VAL A 139 -12.44 -1.22 -18.43
C VAL A 139 -13.31 -1.55 -19.65
N LEU A 140 -13.30 -2.81 -20.10
CA LEU A 140 -14.15 -3.24 -21.22
C LEU A 140 -15.65 -3.09 -20.92
N LEU A 141 -16.03 -3.34 -19.68
CA LEU A 141 -17.42 -3.22 -19.23
C LEU A 141 -17.82 -1.78 -18.85
N LEU A 142 -16.89 -0.84 -18.80
CA LEU A 142 -17.16 0.53 -18.35
C LEU A 142 -18.23 1.21 -19.21
N ILE A 143 -18.12 1.10 -20.55
CA ILE A 143 -19.08 1.72 -21.48
C ILE A 143 -20.49 1.14 -21.31
N PRO A 144 -20.70 -0.19 -21.37
CA PRO A 144 -22.05 -0.75 -21.20
C PRO A 144 -22.61 -0.56 -19.78
N LEU A 145 -21.77 -0.44 -18.76
CA LEU A 145 -22.21 -0.20 -17.39
C LEU A 145 -22.43 1.29 -17.05
N GLN A 146 -22.03 2.21 -17.93
CA GLN A 146 -22.13 3.63 -17.70
C GLN A 146 -23.55 4.11 -17.30
N PRO A 147 -24.65 3.65 -17.90
CA PRO A 147 -26.00 4.04 -17.48
C PRO A 147 -26.33 3.63 -16.06
N VAL A 148 -25.81 2.50 -15.60
CA VAL A 148 -25.95 2.02 -14.21
C VAL A 148 -25.08 2.83 -13.25
N LEU A 149 -23.82 3.09 -13.65
CA LEU A 149 -22.87 3.84 -12.84
C LEU A 149 -23.29 5.31 -12.65
N GLN A 150 -23.96 5.89 -13.62
CA GLN A 150 -24.49 7.26 -13.57
C GLN A 150 -25.91 7.36 -13.05
N SER A 151 -26.51 6.26 -12.60
CA SER A 151 -27.85 6.25 -12.02
C SER A 151 -27.93 7.12 -10.77
N PRO A 152 -28.86 8.10 -10.68
CA PRO A 152 -29.02 8.95 -9.51
C PRO A 152 -29.29 8.17 -8.22
N ALA A 153 -29.88 6.98 -8.32
CA ALA A 153 -30.14 6.11 -7.18
C ALA A 153 -28.86 5.49 -6.60
N LEU A 154 -27.84 5.26 -7.43
CA LEU A 154 -26.57 4.62 -7.04
C LEU A 154 -25.45 5.64 -6.80
N GLN A 155 -25.61 6.87 -7.27
CA GLN A 155 -24.61 7.93 -7.12
C GLN A 155 -24.14 8.10 -5.66
N PRO A 156 -25.03 8.17 -4.63
CA PRO A 156 -24.60 8.28 -3.24
C PRO A 156 -23.74 7.09 -2.77
N ALA A 157 -23.98 5.89 -3.30
CA ALA A 157 -23.16 4.72 -2.97
C ALA A 157 -21.77 4.85 -3.58
N PHE A 158 -21.66 5.27 -4.84
CA PHE A 158 -20.36 5.46 -5.51
C PHE A 158 -19.54 6.59 -4.88
N ASP A 159 -20.17 7.70 -4.50
CA ASP A 159 -19.52 8.83 -3.84
C ASP A 159 -18.91 8.42 -2.48
N ASN A 160 -19.47 7.39 -1.84
CA ASN A 160 -19.03 6.89 -0.55
C ASN A 160 -18.19 5.60 -0.60
N VAL A 161 -17.85 5.08 -1.78
CA VAL A 161 -17.03 3.85 -1.92
C VAL A 161 -15.68 3.99 -1.20
N VAL A 162 -14.99 5.10 -1.41
CA VAL A 162 -13.66 5.33 -0.81
C VAL A 162 -13.74 5.43 0.72
N PRO A 163 -14.61 6.28 1.32
CA PRO A 163 -14.82 6.27 2.76
C PRO A 163 -15.22 4.91 3.34
N ALA A 164 -16.11 4.17 2.66
CA ALA A 164 -16.54 2.85 3.09
C ALA A 164 -15.39 1.84 3.09
N LEU A 165 -14.54 1.85 2.06
CA LEU A 165 -13.36 1.00 1.96
C LEU A 165 -12.40 1.27 3.11
N PHE A 166 -12.08 2.56 3.36
CA PHE A 166 -11.20 2.93 4.47
C PHE A 166 -11.81 2.60 5.83
N GLY A 167 -13.12 2.73 5.99
CA GLY A 167 -13.84 2.31 7.20
C GLY A 167 -13.71 0.81 7.47
N ALA A 168 -13.91 -0.02 6.45
CA ALA A 168 -13.75 -1.47 6.55
C ALA A 168 -12.32 -1.88 6.88
N MET A 169 -11.32 -1.23 6.26
CA MET A 169 -9.91 -1.45 6.58
C MET A 169 -9.56 -1.01 8.00
N ALA A 170 -10.01 0.16 8.41
CA ALA A 170 -9.84 0.66 9.77
C ALA A 170 -10.39 -0.33 10.80
N TYR A 171 -11.58 -0.89 10.58
CA TYR A 171 -12.16 -1.91 11.44
C TYR A 171 -11.26 -3.14 11.58
N LYS A 172 -10.67 -3.64 10.49
CA LYS A 172 -9.74 -4.79 10.52
C LYS A 172 -8.55 -4.56 11.46
N TYR A 173 -7.98 -3.36 11.45
CA TYR A 173 -6.84 -3.01 12.31
C TYR A 173 -7.28 -2.65 13.73
N TYR A 174 -8.37 -1.90 13.89
CA TYR A 174 -8.86 -1.46 15.19
C TYR A 174 -9.36 -2.61 16.05
N ARG A 175 -9.99 -3.62 15.45
CA ARG A 175 -10.49 -4.80 16.17
C ARG A 175 -9.41 -5.48 17.01
N LYS A 176 -8.17 -5.52 16.53
CA LYS A 176 -7.04 -6.14 17.26
C LYS A 176 -6.57 -5.29 18.44
N ASN A 177 -6.68 -3.97 18.36
CA ASN A 177 -6.15 -3.01 19.32
C ASN A 177 -7.12 -1.86 19.61
N MET A 178 -8.40 -2.17 19.83
CA MET A 178 -9.47 -1.20 20.00
C MET A 178 -9.15 -0.14 21.06
N LYS A 179 -8.53 -0.54 22.17
CA LYS A 179 -8.17 0.39 23.25
C LYS A 179 -7.11 1.43 22.86
N ILE A 180 -6.29 1.17 21.83
CA ILE A 180 -5.32 2.14 21.31
C ILE A 180 -5.98 2.99 20.21
N ALA A 181 -6.78 2.38 19.35
CA ALA A 181 -7.42 3.00 18.21
C ALA A 181 -8.53 3.99 18.60
N LEU A 182 -9.22 3.74 19.72
CA LEU A 182 -10.35 4.56 20.17
C LEU A 182 -9.94 6.00 20.46
N TRP A 183 -8.79 6.22 21.07
CA TRP A 183 -8.35 7.57 21.46
C TRP A 183 -8.12 8.51 20.28
N PRO A 184 -7.29 8.16 19.28
CA PRO A 184 -7.15 9.01 18.11
C PRO A 184 -8.46 9.17 17.34
N LEU A 185 -9.29 8.11 17.26
CA LEU A 185 -10.58 8.17 16.57
C LEU A 185 -11.51 9.22 17.24
N VAL A 186 -11.72 9.13 18.56
CA VAL A 186 -12.60 10.05 19.29
C VAL A 186 -12.04 11.47 19.26
N LEU A 187 -10.75 11.66 19.56
CA LEU A 187 -10.15 12.99 19.60
C LEU A 187 -10.18 13.67 18.23
N MET A 188 -9.87 12.94 17.15
CA MET A 188 -9.92 13.51 15.80
C MET A 188 -11.36 13.78 15.35
N SER A 189 -12.32 12.91 15.69
CA SER A 189 -13.74 13.16 15.39
C SER A 189 -14.24 14.42 16.09
N VAL A 190 -13.95 14.58 17.38
CA VAL A 190 -14.31 15.80 18.13
C VAL A 190 -13.64 17.03 17.52
N LEU A 191 -12.37 16.93 17.16
CA LEU A 191 -11.63 18.04 16.53
C LEU A 191 -12.26 18.48 15.20
N PHE A 192 -12.65 17.55 14.33
CA PHE A 192 -13.30 17.87 13.06
C PHE A 192 -14.71 18.42 13.23
N ILE A 193 -15.44 17.99 14.27
CA ILE A 193 -16.76 18.56 14.60
C ILE A 193 -16.61 20.00 15.11
N LEU A 194 -15.64 20.27 15.98
CA LEU A 194 -15.42 21.59 16.55
C LEU A 194 -14.81 22.59 15.56
N VAL A 195 -13.99 22.12 14.64
CA VAL A 195 -13.28 22.96 13.65
C VAL A 195 -13.46 22.39 12.25
N PRO A 196 -14.62 22.60 11.60
CA PRO A 196 -14.91 22.06 10.26
C PRO A 196 -13.93 22.49 9.17
N GLY A 197 -13.24 23.64 9.33
CA GLY A 197 -12.23 24.12 8.41
C GLY A 197 -11.03 23.17 8.26
N LEU A 198 -10.78 22.28 9.21
CA LEU A 198 -9.72 21.28 9.14
C LEU A 198 -10.04 20.12 8.18
N LEU A 199 -11.28 19.96 7.75
CA LEU A 199 -11.67 18.94 6.76
C LEU A 199 -10.93 19.09 5.43
N GLY A 200 -10.57 20.32 5.05
CA GLY A 200 -9.72 20.58 3.87
C GLY A 200 -8.25 20.17 4.05
N SER A 201 -7.82 19.89 5.27
CA SER A 201 -6.43 19.58 5.61
C SER A 201 -6.25 18.20 6.23
N THR A 202 -7.12 17.25 5.91
CA THR A 202 -7.14 15.89 6.47
C THR A 202 -5.79 15.17 6.36
N SER A 203 -5.04 15.40 5.29
CA SER A 203 -3.71 14.81 5.09
C SER A 203 -2.70 15.24 6.16
N PHE A 204 -2.75 16.49 6.61
CA PHE A 204 -1.90 16.98 7.70
C PHE A 204 -2.32 16.44 9.07
N MET A 205 -3.60 16.11 9.22
CA MET A 205 -4.15 15.57 10.47
C MET A 205 -3.72 14.12 10.74
N ILE A 206 -3.12 13.45 9.78
CA ILE A 206 -2.49 12.13 9.98
C ILE A 206 -1.37 12.22 11.02
N LEU A 207 -0.57 13.28 11.01
CA LEU A 207 0.54 13.46 11.96
C LEU A 207 0.09 13.54 13.42
N PRO A 208 -0.82 14.44 13.81
CA PRO A 208 -1.30 14.47 15.19
C PRO A 208 -2.07 13.21 15.58
N SER A 209 -2.85 12.62 14.67
CA SER A 209 -3.53 11.35 14.91
C SER A 209 -2.53 10.21 15.19
N GLY A 210 -1.47 10.11 14.40
CA GLY A 210 -0.39 9.16 14.59
C GLY A 210 0.36 9.37 15.90
N ALA A 211 0.67 10.63 16.25
CA ALA A 211 1.33 10.98 17.51
C ALA A 211 0.48 10.58 18.73
N ILE A 212 -0.84 10.80 18.68
CA ILE A 212 -1.77 10.36 19.72
C ILE A 212 -1.76 8.84 19.86
N ALA A 213 -1.84 8.11 18.74
CA ALA A 213 -1.83 6.65 18.73
C ALA A 213 -0.53 6.08 19.34
N ILE A 214 0.62 6.63 18.94
CA ILE A 214 1.95 6.24 19.47
C ILE A 214 2.04 6.57 20.96
N GLY A 215 1.60 7.75 21.38
CA GLY A 215 1.58 8.17 22.79
C GLY A 215 0.77 7.22 23.66
N VAL A 216 -0.46 6.89 23.23
CA VAL A 216 -1.33 5.94 23.92
C VAL A 216 -0.70 4.53 23.98
N ALA A 217 -0.13 4.07 22.87
CA ALA A 217 0.54 2.77 22.81
C ALA A 217 1.75 2.71 23.77
N TYR A 218 2.57 3.75 23.76
CA TYR A 218 3.74 3.87 24.66
C TYR A 218 3.33 3.91 26.14
N PHE A 219 2.29 4.67 26.49
CA PHE A 219 1.80 4.77 27.87
C PHE A 219 1.30 3.41 28.39
N ARG A 220 0.58 2.69 27.53
CA ARG A 220 0.09 1.34 27.85
C ARG A 220 1.22 0.31 27.98
N TYR A 221 2.19 0.36 27.06
CA TYR A 221 3.37 -0.50 27.14
C TYR A 221 4.13 -0.28 28.44
N ARG A 222 4.35 0.98 28.82
CA ARG A 222 5.05 1.32 30.06
C ARG A 222 4.29 0.86 31.32
N ARG A 223 2.96 0.94 31.27
CA ARG A 223 2.11 0.45 32.38
C ARG A 223 2.15 -1.05 32.50
N SER A 224 1.98 -1.78 31.40
CA SER A 224 2.04 -3.25 31.37
C SER A 224 3.40 -3.77 31.87
N ARG A 225 4.50 -3.10 31.52
CA ARG A 225 5.84 -3.47 31.98
C ARG A 225 6.04 -3.27 33.49
N LYS A 226 5.37 -2.30 34.09
CA LYS A 226 5.41 -2.08 35.54
C LYS A 226 4.60 -3.15 36.29
N GLU A 227 3.48 -3.57 35.72
CA GLU A 227 2.62 -4.63 36.29
C GLU A 227 3.27 -6.04 36.20
N THR A 228 4.18 -6.26 35.25
CA THR A 228 4.94 -7.54 35.11
C THR A 228 6.21 -7.54 35.97
N ALA A 229 6.67 -6.39 36.45
CA ALA A 229 7.88 -6.25 37.27
C ALA A 229 7.59 -6.09 38.78
N ALA A 230 6.31 -6.07 39.16
CA ALA A 230 5.81 -6.10 40.53
C ALA A 230 5.18 -7.44 40.86
#